data_b6545721e5cd8c290879e3f4cfbda3d0
#
_entry.id   b6545721e5cd8c290879e3f4cfbda3d0
#
_cell.length_a   1.000
_cell.length_b   1.000
_cell.length_c   1.000
_cell.angle_alpha   90.00
_cell.angle_beta   90.00
_cell.angle_gamma   90.00
#
_symmetry.space_group_name_H-M   'P 1'
#
loop_
_entity.id
_entity.type
_entity.pdbx_description
1 polymer ?
#
loop_
_entity_poly.entity_id
_entity_poly.type
_entity_poly.pdbx_seq_one_letter_code
_entity_poly.pdbx_strand_id
1 'polypeptide(L)'
;LPAILSALIVVAIFIALGFMLASNRPGNQSAAAPTTDAFFAEPTGVAAEGGPTAAAAGGAPTAASAPAGAAPAGQPKTYSAPPPMTIDPSKSYTATFTTPRGDFVVKLRPDLAPQTVNSFVFLAREGFYNGVTWHRVLPNFMAQGGDPTGTGTGGPGYDVPDEFTTQVKFDKPGILAMANTGQPNSGGSQFFVTTAPAEYLDGKYTIFGEVQQGQDIVNGIPLRDPEQSPTTPGEQIVKITIEEK
;
A
#
# COMPACT_ATOMS: atom_id res chain seq x y z
N LEU A 1 -60.42 9.79 -23.81
CA LEU A 1 -60.19 8.30 -23.87
C LEU A 1 -59.29 7.85 -25.03
N PRO A 2 -59.11 8.52 -26.21
CA PRO A 2 -58.19 8.03 -27.24
C PRO A 2 -56.72 8.35 -26.99
N ALA A 3 -56.39 9.34 -26.16
CA ALA A 3 -54.97 9.74 -25.92
C ALA A 3 -54.20 8.80 -24.98
N ILE A 4 -54.88 8.08 -24.09
CA ILE A 4 -54.24 7.17 -23.11
C ILE A 4 -53.88 5.84 -23.76
N LEU A 5 -54.62 5.39 -24.76
CA LEU A 5 -54.38 4.12 -25.46
C LEU A 5 -53.14 4.19 -26.36
N SER A 6 -52.82 5.37 -26.93
CA SER A 6 -51.65 5.58 -27.76
C SER A 6 -50.35 5.58 -26.96
N ALA A 7 -50.34 6.05 -25.71
CA ALA A 7 -49.16 6.08 -24.84
C ALA A 7 -48.76 4.68 -24.38
N LEU A 8 -49.71 3.79 -24.12
CA LEU A 8 -49.44 2.39 -23.69
C LEU A 8 -48.85 1.52 -24.81
N ILE A 9 -49.27 1.77 -26.08
CA ILE A 9 -48.72 1.02 -27.22
C ILE A 9 -47.26 1.43 -27.51
N VAL A 10 -46.92 2.71 -27.35
CA VAL A 10 -45.55 3.20 -27.55
C VAL A 10 -44.60 2.62 -26.50
N VAL A 11 -45.03 2.54 -25.23
CA VAL A 11 -44.21 1.95 -24.15
C VAL A 11 -43.98 0.45 -24.37
N ALA A 12 -44.99 -0.30 -24.85
CA ALA A 12 -44.87 -1.73 -25.14
C ALA A 12 -43.88 -2.00 -26.30
N ILE A 13 -43.84 -1.14 -27.32
CA ILE A 13 -42.89 -1.28 -28.46
C ILE A 13 -41.45 -1.03 -28.03
N PHE A 14 -41.20 -0.07 -27.13
CA PHE A 14 -39.85 0.19 -26.62
C PHE A 14 -39.36 -0.94 -25.73
N ILE A 15 -40.18 -1.58 -24.93
CA ILE A 15 -39.82 -2.73 -24.11
C ILE A 15 -39.51 -3.95 -25.00
N ALA A 16 -40.30 -4.21 -26.05
CA ALA A 16 -40.06 -5.33 -26.97
C ALA A 16 -38.76 -5.12 -27.81
N LEU A 17 -38.49 -3.86 -28.26
CA LEU A 17 -37.27 -3.55 -28.99
C LEU A 17 -36.03 -3.60 -28.13
N GLY A 18 -36.13 -3.20 -26.85
CA GLY A 18 -35.04 -3.32 -25.88
C GLY A 18 -34.64 -4.77 -25.58
N PHE A 19 -35.61 -5.68 -25.56
CA PHE A 19 -35.35 -7.11 -25.32
C PHE A 19 -34.75 -7.84 -26.54
N MET A 20 -35.09 -7.43 -27.77
CA MET A 20 -34.50 -8.01 -28.98
C MET A 20 -33.06 -7.57 -29.25
N LEU A 21 -32.66 -6.38 -28.79
CA LEU A 21 -31.27 -5.88 -28.94
C LEU A 21 -30.31 -6.45 -27.88
N ALA A 22 -30.81 -6.99 -26.78
CA ALA A 22 -29.99 -7.63 -25.74
C ALA A 22 -29.60 -9.08 -26.07
N SER A 23 -30.28 -9.74 -27.03
CA SER A 23 -30.07 -11.17 -27.33
C SER A 23 -29.07 -11.45 -28.45
N ASN A 24 -28.47 -10.44 -29.08
CA ASN A 24 -27.56 -10.64 -30.22
C ASN A 24 -26.22 -9.89 -30.05
N ARG A 25 -25.56 -10.07 -28.90
CA ARG A 25 -24.15 -9.68 -28.76
C ARG A 25 -23.27 -10.89 -29.01
N PRO A 26 -22.37 -10.88 -30.02
CA PRO A 26 -21.32 -11.89 -30.15
C PRO A 26 -20.41 -11.77 -28.91
N GLY A 27 -20.01 -12.93 -28.37
CA GLY A 27 -19.25 -13.04 -27.13
C GLY A 27 -18.04 -12.10 -27.07
N ASN A 28 -18.13 -11.13 -26.20
CA ASN A 28 -16.97 -10.36 -25.78
C ASN A 28 -16.26 -11.22 -24.74
N GLN A 29 -15.07 -11.68 -25.08
CA GLN A 29 -14.18 -12.32 -24.13
C GLN A 29 -13.96 -11.32 -23.00
N SER A 30 -14.52 -11.62 -21.84
CA SER A 30 -14.25 -10.94 -20.59
C SER A 30 -12.74 -10.97 -20.38
N ALA A 31 -12.10 -9.81 -20.54
CA ALA A 31 -10.78 -9.63 -19.96
C ALA A 31 -10.96 -9.93 -18.47
N ALA A 32 -10.36 -11.00 -18.01
CA ALA A 32 -10.35 -11.40 -16.62
C ALA A 32 -9.78 -10.22 -15.82
N ALA A 33 -10.60 -9.63 -14.96
CA ALA A 33 -10.09 -8.79 -13.91
C ALA A 33 -9.01 -9.60 -13.18
N PRO A 34 -7.85 -9.00 -12.83
CA PRO A 34 -6.85 -9.72 -12.07
C PRO A 34 -7.52 -10.20 -10.78
N THR A 35 -7.53 -11.52 -10.59
CA THR A 35 -8.06 -12.15 -9.39
C THR A 35 -7.33 -11.60 -8.18
N THR A 36 -8.06 -11.06 -7.23
CA THR A 36 -7.58 -10.44 -6.00
C THR A 36 -6.82 -11.38 -5.06
N ASP A 37 -6.73 -12.67 -5.39
CA ASP A 37 -6.10 -13.70 -4.55
C ASP A 37 -4.55 -13.75 -4.65
N ALA A 38 -3.93 -13.01 -5.59
CA ALA A 38 -2.46 -12.99 -5.72
C ALA A 38 -1.77 -11.96 -4.82
N PHE A 39 -2.52 -11.18 -4.02
CA PHE A 39 -1.96 -10.07 -3.29
C PHE A 39 -1.15 -10.48 -2.04
N PHE A 40 -1.43 -11.68 -1.49
CA PHE A 40 -0.80 -12.19 -0.27
C PHE A 40 -0.75 -13.72 -0.25
N ALA A 41 -0.14 -14.37 -1.25
CA ALA A 41 0.11 -15.79 -1.18
C ALA A 41 1.28 -16.07 -0.21
N GLU A 42 1.04 -16.81 0.85
CA GLU A 42 2.09 -17.35 1.71
C GLU A 42 2.97 -18.33 0.91
N PRO A 43 4.30 -18.29 1.07
CA PRO A 43 5.15 -19.39 0.62
C PRO A 43 5.01 -20.55 1.60
N THR A 44 4.40 -21.66 1.16
CA THR A 44 4.46 -22.95 1.85
C THR A 44 5.89 -23.41 1.97
N GLY A 45 6.37 -23.62 3.20
CA GLY A 45 7.69 -24.08 3.51
C GLY A 45 7.94 -25.52 3.01
N VAL A 46 9.12 -25.74 2.45
CA VAL A 46 9.74 -27.05 2.35
C VAL A 46 11.14 -26.93 2.98
N ALA A 47 11.32 -27.62 4.08
CA ALA A 47 12.60 -27.81 4.72
C ALA A 47 13.49 -28.75 3.89
N ALA A 48 14.77 -28.39 3.72
CA ALA A 48 15.81 -29.33 3.38
C ALA A 48 17.11 -28.96 4.12
N GLU A 49 17.55 -29.88 4.94
CA GLU A 49 18.83 -29.88 5.69
C GLU A 49 20.06 -30.03 4.77
N GLY A 50 21.22 -29.50 5.19
CA GLY A 50 22.52 -29.89 4.67
C GLY A 50 23.55 -28.75 4.73
N GLY A 51 24.31 -28.64 5.83
CA GLY A 51 25.62 -28.03 5.85
C GLY A 51 26.69 -29.14 5.77
N PRO A 52 28.03 -28.91 6.03
CA PRO A 52 28.82 -27.69 5.82
C PRO A 52 30.10 -28.00 4.99
N THR A 53 30.91 -27.03 4.59
CA THR A 53 32.39 -27.06 4.75
C THR A 53 33.05 -25.76 4.29
N ALA A 54 34.07 -25.36 5.06
CA ALA A 54 34.92 -24.19 4.92
C ALA A 54 36.09 -24.39 3.94
N ALA A 55 36.60 -23.26 3.38
CA ALA A 55 38.05 -22.93 3.21
C ALA A 55 38.13 -21.58 2.46
N ALA A 56 38.65 -20.60 3.03
CA ALA A 56 39.93 -19.91 3.18
C ALA A 56 40.47 -19.18 1.93
N ALA A 57 40.73 -17.89 2.15
CA ALA A 57 41.88 -17.05 1.77
C ALA A 57 41.86 -16.26 0.44
N GLY A 58 41.97 -14.94 0.59
CA GLY A 58 42.95 -14.19 -0.16
C GLY A 58 42.47 -13.01 -0.99
N GLY A 59 42.85 -11.81 -0.57
CA GLY A 59 43.03 -10.69 -1.50
C GLY A 59 42.05 -9.51 -1.33
N ALA A 60 42.46 -8.50 -0.57
CA ALA A 60 41.88 -7.19 -0.59
C ALA A 60 42.30 -6.42 -1.85
N PRO A 61 41.41 -5.67 -2.46
CA PRO A 61 41.76 -4.44 -3.14
C PRO A 61 41.10 -3.21 -2.48
N THR A 62 41.89 -2.21 -2.45
CA THR A 62 41.83 -0.83 -2.04
C THR A 62 40.45 -0.16 -2.22
N ALA A 63 40.04 0.53 -1.16
CA ALA A 63 38.84 1.35 -1.09
C ALA A 63 38.79 2.45 -2.18
N ALA A 64 37.76 2.41 -2.99
CA ALA A 64 37.28 3.58 -3.71
C ALA A 64 36.18 4.22 -2.86
N SER A 65 36.32 5.50 -2.56
CA SER A 65 35.38 6.31 -1.79
C SER A 65 34.00 6.29 -2.42
N ALA A 66 33.03 5.70 -1.73
CA ALA A 66 31.62 5.82 -2.04
C ALA A 66 31.09 7.20 -1.54
N PRO A 67 30.14 7.83 -2.25
CA PRO A 67 29.51 9.05 -1.79
C PRO A 67 28.77 8.81 -0.48
N ALA A 68 28.93 9.75 0.44
CA ALA A 68 28.30 9.74 1.76
C ALA A 68 26.78 9.73 1.63
N GLY A 69 26.12 8.78 2.32
CA GLY A 69 24.73 9.00 2.62
C GLY A 69 23.76 7.84 2.74
N ALA A 70 24.12 6.62 3.01
CA ALA A 70 23.15 5.67 3.54
C ALA A 70 23.65 5.16 4.89
N ALA A 71 22.99 5.57 5.97
CA ALA A 71 23.16 4.90 7.24
C ALA A 71 22.79 3.43 7.03
N PRO A 72 23.56 2.46 7.57
CA PRO A 72 23.22 1.05 7.45
C PRO A 72 21.84 0.86 8.10
N ALA A 73 20.93 0.16 7.39
CA ALA A 73 19.67 -0.28 7.96
C ALA A 73 19.99 -1.04 9.25
N GLY A 74 19.57 -0.45 10.38
CA GLY A 74 19.69 -1.12 11.69
C GLY A 74 18.92 -2.43 11.65
N GLN A 75 19.25 -3.34 12.57
CA GLN A 75 18.45 -4.58 12.75
C GLN A 75 16.96 -4.23 12.78
N PRO A 76 16.11 -4.98 12.09
CA PRO A 76 14.68 -4.73 12.08
C PRO A 76 14.15 -4.63 13.53
N LYS A 77 13.58 -3.48 13.89
CA LYS A 77 12.98 -3.31 15.21
C LYS A 77 11.70 -4.14 15.27
N THR A 78 11.52 -4.89 16.34
CA THR A 78 10.28 -5.63 16.60
C THR A 78 9.77 -5.31 18.00
N TYR A 79 8.46 -5.33 18.17
CA TYR A 79 7.77 -4.99 19.40
C TYR A 79 6.83 -6.13 19.78
N SER A 80 6.66 -6.39 21.06
CA SER A 80 5.83 -7.50 21.57
C SER A 80 4.32 -7.19 21.57
N ALA A 81 3.93 -5.94 21.41
CA ALA A 81 2.52 -5.49 21.42
C ALA A 81 2.38 -4.13 20.71
N PRO A 82 1.18 -3.77 20.24
CA PRO A 82 0.87 -2.43 19.75
C PRO A 82 1.17 -1.38 20.84
N PRO A 83 1.60 -0.16 20.46
CA PRO A 83 1.82 0.92 21.42
C PRO A 83 0.52 1.33 22.09
N PRO A 84 0.56 1.76 23.37
CA PRO A 84 -0.59 2.41 23.98
C PRO A 84 -0.97 3.65 23.18
N MET A 85 -2.23 4.10 23.30
CA MET A 85 -2.68 5.32 22.63
C MET A 85 -1.90 6.52 23.18
N THR A 86 -1.05 7.12 22.36
CA THR A 86 -0.20 8.27 22.70
C THR A 86 -0.52 9.50 21.88
N ILE A 87 -1.29 9.36 20.81
CA ILE A 87 -1.79 10.50 20.03
C ILE A 87 -3.12 10.99 20.60
N ASP A 88 -3.42 12.25 20.35
CA ASP A 88 -4.75 12.85 20.58
C ASP A 88 -5.51 12.87 19.26
N PRO A 89 -6.59 12.08 19.08
CA PRO A 89 -7.33 12.04 17.82
C PRO A 89 -8.00 13.37 17.42
N SER A 90 -8.10 14.33 18.33
CA SER A 90 -8.63 15.68 18.06
C SER A 90 -7.62 16.61 17.43
N LYS A 91 -6.34 16.26 17.47
CA LYS A 91 -5.25 17.06 16.88
C LYS A 91 -4.99 16.70 15.42
N SER A 92 -4.28 17.59 14.73
CA SER A 92 -3.82 17.38 13.36
C SER A 92 -2.42 16.77 13.37
N TYR A 93 -2.23 15.73 12.57
CA TYR A 93 -0.93 15.07 12.36
C TYR A 93 -0.55 15.12 10.89
N THR A 94 0.70 15.48 10.64
CA THR A 94 1.29 15.52 9.31
C THR A 94 2.54 14.65 9.28
N ALA A 95 2.66 13.78 8.30
CA ALA A 95 3.84 12.96 8.05
C ALA A 95 4.58 13.48 6.82
N THR A 96 5.83 13.88 6.99
CA THR A 96 6.73 14.21 5.88
C THR A 96 7.61 13.00 5.59
N PHE A 97 7.46 12.44 4.40
CA PHE A 97 8.30 11.36 3.89
C PHE A 97 9.46 11.94 3.11
N THR A 98 10.68 11.73 3.58
CA THR A 98 11.90 12.12 2.86
C THR A 98 12.36 10.93 2.01
N THR A 99 12.52 11.16 0.71
CA THR A 99 13.04 10.19 -0.25
C THR A 99 14.24 10.77 -1.02
N PRO A 100 15.03 9.96 -1.73
CA PRO A 100 16.09 10.48 -2.60
C PRO A 100 15.59 11.39 -3.73
N ARG A 101 14.28 11.38 -4.03
CA ARG A 101 13.62 12.19 -5.07
C ARG A 101 13.08 13.50 -4.56
N GLY A 102 13.04 13.70 -3.25
CA GLY A 102 12.41 14.83 -2.58
C GLY A 102 11.44 14.38 -1.50
N ASP A 103 10.76 15.37 -0.94
CA ASP A 103 9.80 15.14 0.14
C ASP A 103 8.38 15.14 -0.39
N PHE A 104 7.52 14.27 0.17
CA PHE A 104 6.08 14.41 0.05
C PHE A 104 5.43 14.43 1.43
N VAL A 105 4.28 15.11 1.51
CA VAL A 105 3.61 15.42 2.77
C VAL A 105 2.23 14.79 2.79
N VAL A 106 1.93 14.05 3.85
CA VAL A 106 0.66 13.35 4.07
C VAL A 106 -0.03 13.92 5.31
N LYS A 107 -1.29 14.33 5.17
CA LYS A 107 -2.16 14.58 6.31
C LYS A 107 -2.69 13.25 6.82
N LEU A 108 -2.38 12.92 8.07
CA LEU A 108 -2.92 11.74 8.73
C LEU A 108 -4.35 11.98 9.21
N ARG A 109 -5.13 10.92 9.32
CA ARG A 109 -6.56 10.95 9.62
C ARG A 109 -6.87 10.15 10.90
N PRO A 110 -6.44 10.65 12.08
CA PRO A 110 -6.76 9.98 13.36
C PRO A 110 -8.26 10.00 13.67
N ASP A 111 -9.02 10.87 13.04
CA ASP A 111 -10.49 10.93 13.08
C ASP A 111 -11.15 9.72 12.39
N LEU A 112 -10.48 9.07 11.44
CA LEU A 112 -10.97 7.89 10.72
C LEU A 112 -10.38 6.59 11.25
N ALA A 113 -9.10 6.61 11.61
CA ALA A 113 -8.35 5.42 11.96
C ALA A 113 -7.36 5.71 13.12
N PRO A 114 -7.87 5.96 14.34
CA PRO A 114 -7.04 6.40 15.46
C PRO A 114 -5.98 5.38 15.87
N GLN A 115 -6.26 4.08 15.88
CA GLN A 115 -5.31 3.04 16.27
C GLN A 115 -4.20 2.87 15.22
N THR A 116 -4.57 2.89 13.94
CA THR A 116 -3.64 2.84 12.82
C THR A 116 -2.71 4.05 12.80
N VAL A 117 -3.26 5.26 12.96
CA VAL A 117 -2.45 6.49 13.04
C VAL A 117 -1.55 6.47 14.27
N ASN A 118 -2.03 6.00 15.43
CA ASN A 118 -1.22 5.87 16.65
C ASN A 118 -0.02 4.94 16.42
N SER A 119 -0.25 3.77 15.84
CA SER A 119 0.81 2.80 15.50
C SER A 119 1.80 3.40 14.51
N PHE A 120 1.32 4.01 13.42
CA PHE A 120 2.17 4.62 12.41
C PHE A 120 3.03 5.77 12.97
N VAL A 121 2.45 6.66 13.77
CA VAL A 121 3.16 7.78 14.44
C VAL A 121 4.22 7.25 15.40
N PHE A 122 3.89 6.24 16.20
CA PHE A 122 4.84 5.59 17.09
C PHE A 122 6.03 5.02 16.30
N LEU A 123 5.79 4.20 15.29
CA LEU A 123 6.82 3.59 14.47
C LEU A 123 7.68 4.64 13.75
N ALA A 124 7.08 5.71 13.25
CA ALA A 124 7.81 6.81 12.60
C ALA A 124 8.73 7.54 13.60
N ARG A 125 8.22 7.89 14.79
CA ARG A 125 8.99 8.54 15.86
C ARG A 125 10.15 7.68 16.36
N GLU A 126 9.95 6.35 16.40
CA GLU A 126 11.00 5.38 16.71
C GLU A 126 12.04 5.19 15.57
N GLY A 127 11.85 5.82 14.42
CA GLY A 127 12.70 5.67 13.25
C GLY A 127 12.61 4.28 12.61
N PHE A 128 11.51 3.54 12.86
CA PHE A 128 11.29 2.20 12.31
C PHE A 128 11.33 2.19 10.77
N TYR A 129 10.84 3.24 10.14
CA TYR A 129 10.77 3.36 8.68
C TYR A 129 12.06 3.88 8.03
N ASN A 130 13.08 4.25 8.81
CA ASN A 130 14.32 4.81 8.27
C ASN A 130 15.10 3.75 7.48
N GLY A 131 15.34 4.01 6.21
CA GLY A 131 16.04 3.09 5.31
C GLY A 131 15.18 1.93 4.78
N VAL A 132 13.91 1.84 5.20
CA VAL A 132 12.95 0.84 4.67
C VAL A 132 12.64 1.14 3.21
N THR A 133 12.51 0.10 2.38
CA THR A 133 12.35 0.27 0.94
C THR A 133 10.88 0.25 0.49
N TRP A 134 10.63 0.90 -0.63
CA TRP A 134 9.43 0.67 -1.42
C TRP A 134 9.59 -0.68 -2.14
N HIS A 135 9.14 -1.74 -1.51
CA HIS A 135 9.39 -3.10 -1.98
C HIS A 135 8.44 -3.54 -3.11
N ARG A 136 7.31 -2.85 -3.29
CA ARG A 136 6.34 -3.11 -4.35
C ARG A 136 5.76 -1.80 -4.90
N VAL A 137 6.02 -1.51 -6.17
CA VAL A 137 5.56 -0.30 -6.86
C VAL A 137 5.01 -0.69 -8.22
N LEU A 138 3.70 -0.62 -8.39
CA LEU A 138 3.01 -1.01 -9.61
C LEU A 138 2.48 0.20 -10.37
N PRO A 139 2.56 0.19 -11.71
CA PRO A 139 2.11 1.30 -12.53
C PRO A 139 0.60 1.49 -12.42
N ASN A 140 0.15 2.75 -12.40
CA ASN A 140 -1.27 3.10 -12.32
C ASN A 140 -2.03 2.42 -11.17
N PHE A 141 -1.36 2.21 -10.05
CA PHE A 141 -1.95 1.58 -8.89
C PHE A 141 -1.42 2.18 -7.58
N MET A 142 -0.23 1.75 -7.11
CA MET A 142 0.29 2.19 -5.81
C MET A 142 1.80 1.96 -5.66
N ALA A 143 2.38 2.66 -4.67
CA ALA A 143 3.69 2.38 -4.10
C ALA A 143 3.49 1.82 -2.68
N GLN A 144 3.99 0.62 -2.40
CA GLN A 144 3.92 -0.07 -1.10
C GLN A 144 5.29 -0.16 -0.45
N GLY A 145 5.33 0.21 0.83
CA GLY A 145 6.53 0.17 1.68
C GLY A 145 6.18 -0.22 3.11
N GLY A 146 7.09 0.10 4.06
CA GLY A 146 6.85 -0.13 5.50
C GLY A 146 7.24 -1.52 6.01
N ASP A 147 7.77 -2.39 5.16
CA ASP A 147 8.36 -3.67 5.55
C ASP A 147 9.84 -3.49 5.88
N PRO A 148 10.28 -3.69 7.14
CA PRO A 148 11.69 -3.52 7.52
C PRO A 148 12.62 -4.55 6.87
N THR A 149 12.10 -5.67 6.36
CA THR A 149 12.87 -6.68 5.64
C THR A 149 12.95 -6.43 4.14
N GLY A 150 12.03 -5.63 3.59
CA GLY A 150 11.93 -5.34 2.16
C GLY A 150 11.47 -6.51 1.29
N THR A 151 10.96 -7.59 1.91
CA THR A 151 10.51 -8.82 1.22
C THR A 151 9.01 -8.86 0.97
N GLY A 152 8.24 -8.00 1.62
CA GLY A 152 6.77 -8.00 1.63
C GLY A 152 6.15 -8.80 2.78
N THR A 153 6.97 -9.50 3.59
CA THR A 153 6.47 -10.36 4.68
C THR A 153 6.84 -9.88 6.08
N GLY A 154 7.67 -8.84 6.20
CA GLY A 154 8.08 -8.27 7.47
C GLY A 154 7.05 -7.31 8.07
N GLY A 155 7.18 -7.07 9.38
CA GLY A 155 6.30 -6.20 10.13
C GLY A 155 6.88 -5.77 11.47
N PRO A 156 6.08 -5.09 12.31
CA PRO A 156 6.53 -4.53 13.58
C PRO A 156 6.54 -5.57 14.73
N GLY A 157 6.04 -6.78 14.50
CA GLY A 157 5.88 -7.83 15.52
C GLY A 157 4.51 -7.84 16.21
N TYR A 158 3.57 -7.02 15.74
CA TYR A 158 2.18 -6.98 16.20
C TYR A 158 1.25 -6.57 15.04
N ASP A 159 -0.03 -6.83 15.22
CA ASP A 159 -1.07 -6.44 14.28
C ASP A 159 -1.90 -5.27 14.81
N VAL A 160 -2.48 -4.49 13.89
CA VAL A 160 -3.37 -3.35 14.16
C VAL A 160 -4.77 -3.71 13.66
N PRO A 161 -5.83 -3.41 14.44
CA PRO A 161 -7.20 -3.66 14.02
C PRO A 161 -7.59 -2.93 12.73
N ASP A 162 -8.52 -3.52 11.99
CA ASP A 162 -9.12 -2.87 10.83
C ASP A 162 -10.01 -1.69 11.26
N GLU A 163 -9.80 -0.52 10.62
CA GLU A 163 -10.58 0.70 10.86
C GLU A 163 -11.15 1.19 9.52
N PHE A 164 -12.01 0.39 8.89
CA PHE A 164 -12.59 0.71 7.58
C PHE A 164 -13.56 1.89 7.67
N THR A 165 -13.54 2.75 6.66
CA THR A 165 -14.39 3.93 6.57
C THR A 165 -15.12 4.01 5.22
N THR A 166 -16.28 4.66 5.21
CA THR A 166 -17.00 5.04 3.99
C THR A 166 -16.89 6.53 3.70
N GLN A 167 -16.23 7.31 4.57
CA GLN A 167 -16.11 8.77 4.44
C GLN A 167 -15.05 9.19 3.42
N VAL A 168 -14.03 8.36 3.21
CA VAL A 168 -12.99 8.55 2.20
C VAL A 168 -12.91 7.28 1.37
N LYS A 169 -12.64 7.43 0.08
CA LYS A 169 -12.59 6.36 -0.89
C LYS A 169 -11.28 6.38 -1.67
N PHE A 170 -10.98 5.28 -2.34
CA PHE A 170 -9.86 5.19 -3.26
C PHE A 170 -10.20 5.77 -4.66
N ASP A 171 -10.90 6.90 -4.71
CA ASP A 171 -11.41 7.55 -5.93
C ASP A 171 -10.38 8.46 -6.63
N LYS A 172 -9.20 8.61 -6.04
CA LYS A 172 -8.11 9.48 -6.51
C LYS A 172 -6.73 8.92 -6.13
N PRO A 173 -5.65 9.40 -6.77
CA PRO A 173 -4.30 9.16 -6.27
C PRO A 173 -4.06 9.87 -4.93
N GLY A 174 -3.03 9.44 -4.19
CA GLY A 174 -2.60 10.06 -2.94
C GLY A 174 -3.32 9.56 -1.69
N ILE A 175 -4.06 8.46 -1.76
CA ILE A 175 -4.64 7.82 -0.56
C ILE A 175 -3.57 6.96 0.10
N LEU A 176 -3.29 7.23 1.38
CA LEU A 176 -2.43 6.40 2.23
C LEU A 176 -3.29 5.41 3.02
N ALA A 177 -3.02 4.11 2.84
CA ALA A 177 -3.76 3.05 3.49
C ALA A 177 -2.84 1.94 4.03
N MET A 178 -3.31 1.24 5.08
CA MET A 178 -2.61 0.11 5.67
C MET A 178 -2.76 -1.12 4.78
N ALA A 179 -1.65 -1.77 4.46
CA ALA A 179 -1.66 -3.08 3.82
C ALA A 179 -2.08 -4.15 4.83
N ASN A 180 -2.79 -5.17 4.36
CA ASN A 180 -3.21 -6.32 5.17
C ASN A 180 -3.02 -7.62 4.36
N THR A 181 -3.14 -8.77 5.00
CA THR A 181 -2.98 -10.09 4.38
C THR A 181 -4.30 -10.64 3.80
N GLY A 182 -5.37 -9.85 3.80
CA GLY A 182 -6.72 -10.31 3.48
C GLY A 182 -7.43 -10.98 4.66
N GLN A 183 -6.72 -11.21 5.78
CA GLN A 183 -7.34 -11.66 7.03
C GLN A 183 -7.79 -10.44 7.85
N PRO A 184 -8.86 -10.55 8.64
CA PRO A 184 -9.28 -9.48 9.53
C PRO A 184 -8.19 -9.11 10.53
N ASN A 185 -8.02 -7.80 10.77
CA ASN A 185 -7.09 -7.24 11.76
C ASN A 185 -5.63 -7.69 11.55
N SER A 186 -5.18 -7.78 10.30
CA SER A 186 -3.83 -8.19 9.93
C SER A 186 -2.94 -7.03 9.43
N GLY A 187 -3.35 -5.78 9.67
CA GLY A 187 -2.52 -4.61 9.46
C GLY A 187 -1.32 -4.60 10.40
N GLY A 188 -0.14 -4.19 9.93
CA GLY A 188 1.08 -4.11 10.75
C GLY A 188 1.79 -2.77 10.60
N SER A 189 2.94 -2.80 9.91
CA SER A 189 3.68 -1.58 9.55
C SER A 189 3.65 -1.27 8.06
N GLN A 190 3.22 -2.21 7.21
CA GLN A 190 3.20 -2.02 5.78
C GLN A 190 2.03 -1.11 5.37
N PHE A 191 2.32 -0.19 4.49
CA PHE A 191 1.34 0.76 3.95
C PHE A 191 1.56 0.96 2.45
N PHE A 192 0.55 1.52 1.79
CA PHE A 192 0.69 1.92 0.40
C PHE A 192 0.09 3.31 0.16
N VAL A 193 0.63 4.01 -0.85
CA VAL A 193 0.10 5.28 -1.36
C VAL A 193 -0.36 5.06 -2.78
N THR A 194 -1.61 5.39 -3.10
CA THR A 194 -2.16 5.23 -4.46
C THR A 194 -1.54 6.22 -5.43
N THR A 195 -1.29 5.76 -6.66
CA THR A 195 -0.83 6.59 -7.80
C THR A 195 -1.92 6.78 -8.86
N ALA A 196 -3.06 6.08 -8.71
CA ALA A 196 -4.26 6.18 -9.51
C ALA A 196 -5.50 5.85 -8.66
N PRO A 197 -6.73 6.13 -9.11
CA PRO A 197 -7.95 5.63 -8.48
C PRO A 197 -7.96 4.10 -8.41
N ALA A 198 -8.45 3.56 -7.28
CA ALA A 198 -8.49 2.11 -7.00
C ALA A 198 -9.75 1.74 -6.20
N GLU A 199 -10.93 2.18 -6.68
CA GLU A 199 -12.22 2.06 -5.96
C GLU A 199 -12.58 0.62 -5.55
N TYR A 200 -12.01 -0.40 -6.21
CA TYR A 200 -12.19 -1.81 -5.84
C TYR A 200 -11.59 -2.18 -4.48
N LEU A 201 -10.79 -1.27 -3.87
CA LEU A 201 -10.23 -1.40 -2.52
C LEU A 201 -11.14 -0.83 -1.42
N ASP A 202 -12.22 -0.11 -1.80
CA ASP A 202 -13.14 0.51 -0.84
C ASP A 202 -13.70 -0.52 0.16
N GLY A 203 -13.62 -0.17 1.45
CA GLY A 203 -14.11 -1.03 2.55
C GLY A 203 -13.26 -2.26 2.85
N LYS A 204 -12.09 -2.41 2.23
CA LYS A 204 -11.18 -3.56 2.42
C LYS A 204 -9.85 -3.19 3.06
N TYR A 205 -9.51 -1.91 3.07
CA TYR A 205 -8.26 -1.39 3.61
C TYR A 205 -8.52 -0.17 4.48
N THR A 206 -7.77 -0.05 5.58
CA THR A 206 -7.85 1.10 6.49
C THR A 206 -7.16 2.29 5.85
N ILE A 207 -7.93 3.30 5.45
CA ILE A 207 -7.44 4.59 4.99
C ILE A 207 -7.09 5.42 6.22
N PHE A 208 -5.83 5.87 6.33
CA PHE A 208 -5.36 6.65 7.47
C PHE A 208 -4.61 7.93 7.11
N GLY A 209 -4.57 8.30 5.82
CA GLY A 209 -3.97 9.56 5.38
C GLY A 209 -4.21 9.89 3.92
N GLU A 210 -3.90 11.14 3.56
CA GLU A 210 -4.01 11.67 2.21
C GLU A 210 -2.81 12.56 1.89
N VAL A 211 -2.18 12.37 0.73
CA VAL A 211 -1.08 13.22 0.25
C VAL A 211 -1.60 14.64 0.01
N GLN A 212 -0.93 15.61 0.62
CA GLN A 212 -1.23 17.03 0.48
C GLN A 212 -0.27 17.72 -0.50
N GLN A 213 0.98 17.25 -0.55
CA GLN A 213 2.03 17.83 -1.39
C GLN A 213 2.96 16.70 -1.87
N GLY A 214 3.52 16.84 -3.08
CA GLY A 214 4.51 15.91 -3.60
C GLY A 214 3.94 14.61 -4.15
N GLN A 215 2.72 14.59 -4.69
CA GLN A 215 2.19 13.42 -5.37
C GLN A 215 3.05 13.00 -6.57
N ASP A 216 3.69 13.96 -7.24
CA ASP A 216 4.64 13.72 -8.31
C ASP A 216 5.89 12.96 -7.84
N ILE A 217 6.34 13.19 -6.60
CA ILE A 217 7.43 12.43 -5.97
C ILE A 217 6.98 10.96 -5.78
N VAL A 218 5.76 10.73 -5.27
CA VAL A 218 5.20 9.38 -5.13
C VAL A 218 5.10 8.67 -6.49
N ASN A 219 4.59 9.37 -7.50
CA ASN A 219 4.46 8.85 -8.86
C ASN A 219 5.83 8.57 -9.53
N GLY A 220 6.88 9.26 -9.07
CA GLY A 220 8.26 9.09 -9.56
C GLY A 220 9.02 7.95 -8.89
N ILE A 221 8.50 7.29 -7.87
CA ILE A 221 9.15 6.12 -7.24
C ILE A 221 9.32 5.02 -8.29
N PRO A 222 10.52 4.44 -8.45
CA PRO A 222 10.79 3.45 -9.48
C PRO A 222 9.85 2.24 -9.38
N LEU A 223 9.31 1.83 -10.51
CA LEU A 223 8.47 0.63 -10.59
C LEU A 223 9.26 -0.58 -10.10
N ARG A 224 8.59 -1.40 -9.31
CA ARG A 224 9.14 -2.61 -8.73
C ARG A 224 8.03 -3.63 -8.51
N ASP A 225 8.10 -4.71 -9.23
CA ASP A 225 7.18 -5.84 -9.08
C ASP A 225 7.95 -7.03 -8.48
N PRO A 226 7.66 -7.44 -7.24
CA PRO A 226 8.31 -8.58 -6.61
C PRO A 226 8.14 -9.89 -7.41
N GLU A 227 7.03 -10.05 -8.14
CA GLU A 227 6.77 -11.24 -8.96
C GLU A 227 7.77 -11.39 -10.12
N GLN A 228 8.38 -10.28 -10.53
CA GLN A 228 9.43 -10.29 -11.56
C GLN A 228 10.83 -10.52 -10.97
N SER A 229 10.94 -10.89 -9.70
CA SER A 229 12.20 -11.20 -9.01
C SER A 229 13.28 -10.13 -9.22
N PRO A 230 13.03 -8.87 -8.88
CA PRO A 230 13.97 -7.78 -9.13
C PRO A 230 15.27 -8.00 -8.34
N THR A 231 16.40 -7.85 -9.02
CA THR A 231 17.74 -8.10 -8.46
C THR A 231 18.30 -6.96 -7.61
N THR A 232 17.69 -5.76 -7.69
CA THR A 232 18.13 -4.58 -6.93
C THR A 232 17.15 -4.28 -5.81
N PRO A 233 17.56 -3.70 -4.68
CA PRO A 233 16.65 -3.21 -3.66
C PRO A 233 15.69 -2.14 -4.20
N GLY A 234 14.51 -1.99 -3.57
CA GLY A 234 13.64 -0.85 -3.82
C GLY A 234 14.27 0.47 -3.38
N GLU A 235 13.75 1.60 -3.87
CA GLU A 235 14.15 2.92 -3.39
C GLU A 235 13.81 3.05 -1.90
N GLN A 236 14.65 3.74 -1.13
CA GLN A 236 14.50 3.84 0.32
C GLN A 236 13.61 5.02 0.74
N ILE A 237 12.87 4.82 1.81
CA ILE A 237 12.34 5.88 2.66
C ILE A 237 13.51 6.34 3.55
N VAL A 238 14.05 7.53 3.31
CA VAL A 238 15.20 8.04 4.11
C VAL A 238 14.76 8.19 5.56
N LYS A 239 13.60 8.83 5.77
CA LYS A 239 12.94 8.96 7.08
C LYS A 239 11.49 9.41 6.92
N ILE A 240 10.71 9.25 7.99
CA ILE A 240 9.39 9.85 8.14
C ILE A 240 9.39 10.74 9.37
N THR A 241 9.06 12.02 9.21
CA THR A 241 8.98 13.00 10.30
C THR A 241 7.52 13.33 10.58
N ILE A 242 7.13 13.32 11.86
CA ILE A 242 5.76 13.61 12.30
C ILE A 242 5.70 15.00 12.92
N GLU A 243 4.80 15.83 12.43
CA GLU A 243 4.39 17.09 13.04
C GLU A 243 3.00 16.94 13.64
N GLU A 244 2.82 17.45 14.86
CA GLU A 244 1.57 17.49 15.61
C GLU A 244 1.17 18.95 15.86
N LYS A 245 -0.09 19.30 15.55
CA LYS A 245 -0.65 20.66 15.72
C LYS A 245 -2.00 20.64 16.42
#